data_c6f7edf9b080b88265a45dbaec793a1b
#
_entry.id   c6f7edf9b080b88265a45dbaec793a1b
#
_cell.length_a   1.000
_cell.length_b   1.000
_cell.length_c   1.000
_cell.angle_alpha   90.00
_cell.angle_beta   90.00
_cell.angle_gamma   90.00
#
_symmetry.space_group_name_H-M   'P 1'
#
loop_
_entity.id
_entity.type
_entity.pdbx_description
1 polymer ?
#
loop_
_entity_poly.entity_id
_entity_poly.type
_entity_poly.pdbx_seq_one_letter_code
_entity_poly.pdbx_strand_id
1 'polypeptide(L)' 'MSEVTVTELASVVGTPVERLLGQMKEAGLPHDSVDQAVSDSDKKTLLAFLKNAH' A
#
# COMPACT_ATOMS: atom_id res chain seq x y z
N MET A 1 4.63 0.91 16.77
CA MET A 1 3.57 1.31 16.28
C MET A 1 3.72 1.94 15.07
N SER A 2 3.66 1.40 14.00
CA SER A 2 4.03 1.96 12.78
C SER A 2 3.04 1.70 11.72
N GLU A 3 1.79 1.59 12.07
CA GLU A 3 0.77 1.51 11.06
C GLU A 3 0.57 2.87 10.44
N VAL A 4 0.53 2.90 9.11
CA VAL A 4 0.25 4.12 8.38
C VAL A 4 -1.01 3.89 7.57
N THR A 5 -1.67 4.97 7.17
CA THR A 5 -2.82 4.82 6.28
C THR A 5 -2.33 4.67 4.84
N VAL A 6 -3.23 4.26 3.96
CA VAL A 6 -2.90 4.14 2.54
C VAL A 6 -2.43 5.50 2.01
N THR A 7 -3.08 6.58 2.44
CA THR A 7 -2.70 7.91 2.02
C THR A 7 -1.26 8.23 2.43
N GLU A 8 -0.92 7.92 3.67
CA GLU A 8 0.44 8.19 4.16
C GLU A 8 1.47 7.33 3.43
N LEU A 9 1.13 6.08 3.18
CA LEU A 9 2.04 5.20 2.47
C LEU A 9 2.27 5.69 1.05
N ALA A 10 1.22 6.16 0.39
CA ALA A 10 1.36 6.71 -0.96
C ALA A 10 2.33 7.89 -0.98
N SER A 11 2.26 8.73 0.05
CA SER A 11 3.17 9.85 0.17
C SER A 11 4.62 9.39 0.33
N VAL A 12 4.81 8.35 1.14
CA VAL A 12 6.15 7.82 1.40
C VAL A 12 6.76 7.24 0.14
N VAL A 13 5.98 6.51 -0.66
CA VAL A 13 6.52 5.88 -1.86
C VAL A 13 6.46 6.79 -3.07
N GLY A 14 5.86 7.96 -2.93
CA GLY A 14 5.82 8.92 -4.03
C GLY A 14 4.84 8.56 -5.14
N THR A 15 3.76 7.89 -4.80
CA THR A 15 2.77 7.41 -5.77
C THR A 15 1.42 8.02 -5.46
N PRO A 16 0.61 8.38 -6.46
CA PRO A 16 -0.75 8.82 -6.19
C PRO A 16 -1.52 7.76 -5.42
N VAL A 17 -2.32 8.19 -4.46
CA VAL A 17 -3.00 7.26 -3.56
C VAL A 17 -3.93 6.32 -4.31
N GLU A 18 -4.58 6.79 -5.35
CA GLU A 18 -5.49 5.95 -6.13
C GLU A 18 -4.73 4.84 -6.84
N ARG A 19 -3.56 5.16 -7.35
CA ARG A 19 -2.73 4.17 -8.01
C ARG A 19 -2.22 3.15 -7.00
N LEU A 20 -1.80 3.61 -5.84
CA LEU A 20 -1.33 2.73 -4.79
C LEU A 20 -2.43 1.77 -4.37
N LEU A 21 -3.64 2.28 -4.24
CA LEU A 21 -4.77 1.45 -3.85
C LEU A 21 -5.00 0.33 -4.85
N GLY A 22 -4.92 0.64 -6.13
CA GLY A 22 -5.02 -0.38 -7.18
C GLY A 22 -3.92 -1.41 -7.08
N GLN A 23 -2.72 -0.97 -6.81
CA GLN A 23 -1.58 -1.89 -6.66
C GLN A 23 -1.76 -2.78 -5.44
N MET A 24 -2.31 -2.25 -4.37
CA MET A 24 -2.58 -3.05 -3.17
C MET A 24 -3.60 -4.14 -3.46
N LYS A 25 -4.61 -3.84 -4.24
CA LYS A 25 -5.59 -4.85 -4.63
C LYS A 25 -4.94 -5.94 -5.47
N GLU A 26 -4.07 -5.57 -6.38
CA GLU A 26 -3.37 -6.56 -7.19
C GLU A 26 -2.45 -7.42 -6.36
N ALA A 27 -1.90 -6.86 -5.30
CA ALA A 27 -1.04 -7.62 -4.39
C ALA A 27 -1.83 -8.55 -3.46
N GLY A 28 -3.15 -8.52 -3.54
CA GLY A 28 -3.96 -9.39 -2.71
C GLY A 28 -4.33 -8.80 -1.36
N LEU A 29 -4.12 -7.52 -1.17
CA LEU A 29 -4.42 -6.87 0.09
C LEU A 29 -5.88 -6.45 0.13
N PRO A 30 -6.52 -6.51 1.31
CA PRO A 30 -7.94 -6.22 1.41
C PRO A 30 -8.27 -4.74 1.54
N HIS A 31 -7.37 -3.86 1.19
CA HIS A 31 -7.57 -2.44 1.37
C HIS A 31 -8.36 -1.86 0.20
N ASP A 32 -9.45 -1.18 0.50
CA ASP A 32 -10.23 -0.53 -0.54
C ASP A 32 -10.59 0.91 -0.18
N SER A 33 -9.96 1.44 0.84
CA SER A 33 -10.19 2.81 1.27
C SER A 33 -8.86 3.47 1.58
N VAL A 34 -8.72 4.74 1.22
CA VAL A 34 -7.46 5.47 1.44
C VAL A 34 -7.18 5.73 2.91
N ASP A 35 -8.21 5.63 3.75
CA ASP A 35 -8.05 5.87 5.18
C ASP A 35 -7.77 4.61 5.98
N GLN A 36 -7.72 3.46 5.35
CA GLN A 36 -7.46 2.23 6.07
C GLN A 36 -6.01 2.15 6.49
N ALA A 37 -5.79 1.58 7.67
CA ALA A 37 -4.43 1.39 8.17
C ALA A 37 -3.75 0.25 7.44
N VAL A 38 -2.47 0.39 7.21
CA VAL A 38 -1.65 -0.63 6.56
C VAL A 38 -0.68 -1.16 7.61
N SER A 39 -0.81 -2.44 7.95
CA SER A 39 0.08 -3.04 8.94
C SER A 39 1.47 -3.24 8.33
N ASP A 40 2.44 -3.53 9.20
CA ASP A 40 3.79 -3.79 8.72
C ASP A 40 3.84 -4.99 7.79
N SER A 41 3.04 -6.01 8.07
CA SER A 41 2.97 -7.18 7.19
C SER A 41 2.45 -6.81 5.81
N ASP A 42 1.39 -6.02 5.78
CA ASP A 42 0.80 -5.60 4.52
C ASP A 42 1.77 -4.70 3.76
N LYS A 43 2.47 -3.85 4.48
CA LYS A 43 3.45 -2.97 3.86
C LYS A 43 4.56 -3.79 3.20
N LYS A 44 5.03 -4.83 3.88
CA LYS A 44 6.05 -5.70 3.30
C LYS A 44 5.54 -6.42 2.07
N THR A 45 4.31 -6.89 2.12
CA THR A 45 3.70 -7.57 0.98
C THR A 45 3.62 -6.62 -0.21
N LEU A 46 3.19 -5.41 0.03
CA LEU A 46 3.08 -4.41 -1.04
C LEU A 46 4.44 -4.07 -1.62
N LEU A 47 5.43 -3.85 -0.77
CA LEU A 47 6.76 -3.50 -1.26
C LEU A 47 7.37 -4.64 -2.07
N ALA A 48 7.16 -5.87 -1.66
CA ALA A 48 7.62 -7.02 -2.43
C ALA A 48 6.92 -7.09 -3.78
N PHE A 49 5.62 -6.81 -3.80
CA PHE A 49 4.87 -6.78 -5.04
C PHE A 49 5.41 -5.71 -5.99
N LEU A 50 5.63 -4.51 -5.48
CA LEU A 50 6.14 -3.42 -6.30
C LEU A 50 7.55 -3.71 -6.82
N LYS A 51 8.35 -4.34 -6.00
CA LYS A 51 9.71 -4.68 -6.37
C LYS A 51 9.74 -5.71 -7.49
N ASN A 52 8.77 -6.62 -7.51
CA ASN A 52 8.73 -7.68 -8.50
C ASN A 52 7.90 -7.33 -9.72
N ALA A 53 7.18 -6.22 -9.68
CA ALA A 53 6.21 -5.93 -10.73
C ALA A 53 6.72 -4.93 -11.72
N HIS A 54 7.82 -5.15 -12.29
CA HIS A 54 8.15 -4.18 -13.32
C HIS A 54 8.68 -4.77 -14.61
#